data_3da3683e46b4d312679df34ff2e9b2a9
#
_entry.id   3da3683e46b4d312679df34ff2e9b2a9
#
_cell.length_a   1.000
_cell.length_b   1.000
_cell.length_c   1.000
_cell.angle_alpha   90.00
_cell.angle_beta   90.00
_cell.angle_gamma   90.00
#
_symmetry.space_group_name_H-M   'P 1'
#
loop_
_entity.id
_entity.type
_entity.pdbx_description
1 polymer ?
#
loop_
_entity_poly.entity_id
_entity_poly.type
_entity_poly.pdbx_seq_one_letter_code
_entity_poly.pdbx_strand_id
1 'polypeptide(L)'
;MQPLYTETEFKESKSRDPLTLECEGCQKTFTRTKHAIQAAINPNRVKNDSCRYCSNKCQNRYAPTTGRLAVTVSCQQCHKSFTKTDSQIAKSKSGNHFCNHSCAAKWNNAHKKHGTRRSKLEKWLEEQLTVLYPDLEIHFNRKDAILSELDIFIPSLRLAFELNGIFHYEPIHGQDKLDKVQHNDHRKMLACAERDIEMCSIDTSSFKYFKEQQATKFLIITQDIIGSRLSGS
;
A
#
# COMPACT_ATOMS: atom_id res chain seq x y z
N MET A 1 -27.10 22.95 -19.64
CA MET A 1 -26.46 22.97 -20.98
C MET A 1 -27.01 24.19 -21.72
N GLN A 2 -26.16 25.08 -22.20
CA GLN A 2 -26.54 26.30 -22.92
C GLN A 2 -26.13 26.16 -24.40
N PRO A 3 -27.06 25.85 -25.29
CA PRO A 3 -26.78 25.72 -26.71
C PRO A 3 -26.63 27.11 -27.36
N LEU A 4 -25.67 27.24 -28.25
CA LEU A 4 -25.44 28.41 -29.11
C LEU A 4 -25.77 28.08 -30.57
N TYR A 5 -26.57 27.05 -30.79
CA TYR A 5 -27.09 26.63 -32.09
C TYR A 5 -28.63 26.67 -32.09
N THR A 6 -29.23 26.82 -33.26
CA THR A 6 -30.69 26.82 -33.47
C THR A 6 -31.23 25.38 -33.55
N GLU A 7 -32.53 25.20 -33.36
CA GLU A 7 -33.19 23.90 -33.59
C GLU A 7 -33.05 23.40 -35.03
N THR A 8 -33.02 24.30 -36.00
CA THR A 8 -32.86 24.01 -37.43
C THR A 8 -31.47 23.44 -37.68
N GLU A 9 -30.43 24.15 -37.20
CA GLU A 9 -29.04 23.67 -37.28
C GLU A 9 -28.86 22.32 -36.61
N PHE A 10 -29.52 22.10 -35.47
CA PHE A 10 -29.45 20.80 -34.78
C PHE A 10 -30.12 19.69 -35.61
N LYS A 11 -31.28 19.94 -36.25
CA LYS A 11 -31.98 18.94 -37.05
C LYS A 11 -31.19 18.58 -38.32
N GLU A 12 -30.63 19.57 -39.00
CA GLU A 12 -29.90 19.40 -40.26
C GLU A 12 -28.49 18.81 -40.11
N SER A 13 -27.84 19.00 -38.94
CA SER A 13 -26.52 18.47 -38.70
C SER A 13 -26.49 16.94 -38.65
N LYS A 14 -25.37 16.35 -39.08
CA LYS A 14 -25.08 14.91 -38.99
C LYS A 14 -24.59 14.53 -37.57
N SER A 15 -24.67 13.25 -37.25
CA SER A 15 -24.31 12.72 -35.92
C SER A 15 -22.93 13.14 -35.40
N ARG A 16 -21.95 13.33 -36.29
CA ARG A 16 -20.57 13.71 -35.96
C ARG A 16 -20.29 15.20 -36.09
N ASP A 17 -21.24 15.99 -36.59
CA ASP A 17 -21.02 17.41 -36.77
C ASP A 17 -20.86 18.12 -35.41
N PRO A 18 -19.87 19.04 -35.29
CA PRO A 18 -19.65 19.80 -34.08
C PRO A 18 -20.71 20.91 -33.94
N LEU A 19 -21.32 20.99 -32.78
CA LEU A 19 -22.25 22.03 -32.39
C LEU A 19 -21.69 22.82 -31.23
N THR A 20 -21.88 24.13 -31.23
CA THR A 20 -21.30 25.05 -30.26
C THR A 20 -22.19 25.18 -29.02
N LEU A 21 -21.57 25.08 -27.85
CA LEU A 21 -22.19 25.22 -26.55
C LEU A 21 -21.44 26.29 -25.73
N GLU A 22 -22.12 26.89 -24.78
CA GLU A 22 -21.50 27.71 -23.74
C GLU A 22 -21.32 26.91 -22.45
N CYS A 23 -20.19 27.06 -21.84
CA CYS A 23 -19.84 26.40 -20.56
C CYS A 23 -20.56 27.08 -19.40
N GLU A 24 -21.38 26.34 -18.65
CA GLU A 24 -22.12 26.89 -17.50
C GLU A 24 -21.18 27.40 -16.36
N GLY A 25 -19.93 27.00 -16.34
CA GLY A 25 -18.99 27.44 -15.30
C GLY A 25 -18.14 28.63 -15.68
N CYS A 26 -17.48 28.61 -16.85
CA CYS A 26 -16.53 29.65 -17.24
C CYS A 26 -17.01 30.52 -18.40
N GLN A 27 -18.22 30.29 -18.91
CA GLN A 27 -18.90 31.01 -20.01
C GLN A 27 -18.12 31.00 -21.33
N LYS A 28 -17.08 30.19 -21.47
CA LYS A 28 -16.35 30.02 -22.73
C LYS A 28 -17.10 29.07 -23.64
N THR A 29 -17.08 29.38 -24.95
CA THR A 29 -17.63 28.51 -25.98
C THR A 29 -16.79 27.25 -26.15
N PHE A 30 -17.43 26.12 -26.43
CA PHE A 30 -16.80 24.84 -26.75
C PHE A 30 -17.71 24.03 -27.67
N THR A 31 -17.16 23.05 -28.34
CA THR A 31 -17.92 22.22 -29.29
C THR A 31 -18.12 20.80 -28.75
N ARG A 32 -19.27 20.22 -29.12
CA ARG A 32 -19.57 18.78 -28.93
C ARG A 32 -20.27 18.26 -30.17
N THR A 33 -20.09 16.97 -30.46
CA THR A 33 -20.82 16.34 -31.58
C THR A 33 -22.30 16.25 -31.27
N LYS A 34 -23.14 16.29 -32.31
CA LYS A 34 -24.61 16.10 -32.17
C LYS A 34 -24.93 14.82 -31.39
N HIS A 35 -24.23 13.72 -31.67
CA HIS A 35 -24.41 12.46 -30.93
C HIS A 35 -24.16 12.60 -29.43
N ALA A 36 -23.11 13.32 -29.03
CA ALA A 36 -22.79 13.54 -27.60
C ALA A 36 -23.91 14.38 -26.93
N ILE A 37 -24.41 15.40 -27.61
CA ILE A 37 -25.50 16.23 -27.13
C ILE A 37 -26.81 15.41 -27.02
N GLN A 38 -27.15 14.62 -28.00
CA GLN A 38 -28.33 13.72 -27.97
C GLN A 38 -28.24 12.73 -26.81
N ALA A 39 -27.03 12.19 -26.57
CA ALA A 39 -26.79 11.30 -25.42
C ALA A 39 -26.95 12.01 -24.08
N ALA A 40 -26.60 13.30 -24.00
CA ALA A 40 -26.69 14.09 -22.76
C ALA A 40 -28.14 14.50 -22.42
N ILE A 41 -28.98 14.71 -23.41
CA ILE A 41 -30.41 15.10 -23.23
C ILE A 41 -31.36 13.89 -23.12
N ASN A 42 -30.88 12.67 -23.35
CA ASN A 42 -31.72 11.47 -23.28
C ASN A 42 -32.16 11.20 -21.83
N PRO A 43 -33.45 11.23 -21.51
CA PRO A 43 -33.99 11.06 -20.17
C PRO A 43 -33.73 9.64 -19.58
N ASN A 44 -33.55 8.64 -20.47
CA ASN A 44 -33.35 7.25 -20.09
C ASN A 44 -31.86 6.92 -19.78
N ARG A 45 -30.93 7.86 -19.93
CA ARG A 45 -29.53 7.71 -19.58
C ARG A 45 -29.24 8.35 -18.22
N VAL A 46 -28.32 7.71 -17.48
CA VAL A 46 -27.72 8.32 -16.28
C VAL A 46 -27.21 9.72 -16.65
N LYS A 47 -27.58 10.74 -15.87
CA LYS A 47 -27.23 12.15 -16.11
C LYS A 47 -25.74 12.28 -16.43
N ASN A 48 -25.45 12.64 -17.67
CA ASN A 48 -24.09 12.87 -18.13
C ASN A 48 -23.87 14.38 -18.29
N ASP A 49 -23.10 14.97 -17.39
CA ASP A 49 -22.81 16.40 -17.38
C ASP A 49 -21.76 16.83 -18.44
N SER A 50 -21.38 15.93 -19.36
CA SER A 50 -20.33 16.17 -20.35
C SER A 50 -20.59 17.33 -21.31
N CYS A 51 -21.86 17.73 -21.50
CA CYS A 51 -22.23 18.85 -22.34
C CYS A 51 -22.55 20.14 -21.58
N ARG A 52 -22.41 20.17 -20.26
CA ARG A 52 -22.60 21.39 -19.44
C ARG A 52 -21.33 22.17 -19.24
N TYR A 53 -20.17 21.49 -19.26
CA TYR A 53 -18.86 22.08 -18.97
C TYR A 53 -17.87 21.81 -20.11
N CYS A 54 -17.02 22.80 -20.41
CA CYS A 54 -16.02 22.69 -21.49
C CYS A 54 -14.92 21.66 -21.18
N SER A 55 -14.67 21.37 -19.90
CA SER A 55 -13.65 20.42 -19.46
C SER A 55 -13.97 19.82 -18.08
N ASN A 56 -13.34 18.69 -17.73
CA ASN A 56 -13.43 18.11 -16.39
C ASN A 56 -12.96 19.09 -15.29
N LYS A 57 -12.00 19.98 -15.60
CA LYS A 57 -11.54 21.01 -14.68
C LYS A 57 -12.65 22.01 -14.34
N CYS A 58 -13.41 22.45 -15.36
CA CYS A 58 -14.58 23.30 -15.16
C CYS A 58 -15.70 22.55 -14.42
N GLN A 59 -15.97 21.31 -14.77
CA GLN A 59 -16.95 20.49 -14.08
C GLN A 59 -16.60 20.36 -12.60
N ASN A 60 -15.37 19.99 -12.25
CA ASN A 60 -14.94 19.84 -10.86
C ASN A 60 -15.01 21.17 -10.06
N ARG A 61 -14.81 22.31 -10.73
CA ARG A 61 -14.83 23.63 -10.09
C ARG A 61 -16.22 24.21 -9.91
N TYR A 62 -17.11 24.02 -10.89
CA TYR A 62 -18.37 24.73 -10.98
C TYR A 62 -19.62 23.84 -10.89
N ALA A 63 -19.48 22.52 -11.03
CA ALA A 63 -20.62 21.63 -10.83
C ALA A 63 -21.14 21.77 -9.39
N PRO A 64 -22.45 22.01 -9.22
CA PRO A 64 -23.01 22.09 -7.88
C PRO A 64 -22.75 20.78 -7.13
N THR A 65 -22.18 20.87 -5.95
CA THR A 65 -21.96 19.75 -5.03
C THR A 65 -23.27 19.35 -4.34
N THR A 66 -24.35 19.32 -5.12
CA THR A 66 -25.69 18.98 -4.62
C THR A 66 -25.70 17.55 -4.08
N GLY A 67 -26.04 17.41 -2.81
CA GLY A 67 -26.25 16.11 -2.15
C GLY A 67 -25.08 15.56 -1.36
N ARG A 68 -23.96 16.28 -1.22
CA ARG A 68 -22.88 15.89 -0.31
C ARG A 68 -22.91 16.76 0.92
N LEU A 69 -23.67 16.32 1.94
CA LEU A 69 -23.60 16.96 3.25
C LEU A 69 -22.15 16.83 3.75
N ALA A 70 -21.52 17.97 3.99
CA ALA A 70 -20.19 18.03 4.59
C ALA A 70 -20.33 17.99 6.09
N VAL A 71 -19.83 16.95 6.71
CA VAL A 71 -19.81 16.79 8.17
C VAL A 71 -18.45 17.17 8.70
N THR A 72 -18.40 17.97 9.74
CA THR A 72 -17.16 18.30 10.44
C THR A 72 -16.78 17.17 11.36
N VAL A 73 -15.55 16.65 11.17
CA VAL A 73 -14.97 15.57 11.99
C VAL A 73 -13.61 15.99 12.53
N SER A 74 -13.20 15.40 13.64
CA SER A 74 -11.87 15.63 14.22
C SER A 74 -10.85 14.62 13.71
N CYS A 75 -9.63 15.07 13.44
CA CYS A 75 -8.51 14.20 13.06
C CYS A 75 -8.02 13.40 14.28
N GLN A 76 -7.99 12.09 14.20
CA GLN A 76 -7.53 11.23 15.30
C GLN A 76 -6.05 11.43 15.67
N GLN A 77 -5.21 11.93 14.73
CA GLN A 77 -3.79 12.13 14.99
C GLN A 77 -3.44 13.52 15.52
N CYS A 78 -4.04 14.58 14.96
CA CYS A 78 -3.66 15.97 15.28
C CYS A 78 -4.80 16.79 15.88
N HIS A 79 -5.97 16.21 16.09
CA HIS A 79 -7.18 16.78 16.67
C HIS A 79 -7.76 18.01 15.93
N LYS A 80 -7.21 18.37 14.75
CA LYS A 80 -7.75 19.45 13.92
C LYS A 80 -9.10 19.03 13.33
N SER A 81 -10.07 19.94 13.38
CA SER A 81 -11.35 19.79 12.69
C SER A 81 -11.17 19.93 11.18
N PHE A 82 -11.85 19.10 10.41
CA PHE A 82 -11.88 19.14 8.95
C PHE A 82 -13.19 18.53 8.43
N THR A 83 -13.54 18.81 7.19
CA THR A 83 -14.81 18.35 6.60
C THR A 83 -14.65 17.09 5.79
N LYS A 84 -15.61 16.18 5.92
CA LYS A 84 -15.79 15.00 5.08
C LYS A 84 -17.22 14.87 4.62
N THR A 85 -17.44 14.22 3.48
CA THR A 85 -18.79 13.86 3.03
C THR A 85 -19.28 12.61 3.77
N ASP A 86 -20.59 12.45 3.90
CA ASP A 86 -21.22 11.26 4.51
C ASP A 86 -20.70 9.96 3.87
N SER A 87 -20.53 9.95 2.55
CA SER A 87 -20.01 8.79 1.83
C SER A 87 -18.53 8.46 2.19
N GLN A 88 -17.71 9.47 2.54
CA GLN A 88 -16.34 9.27 3.01
C GLN A 88 -16.30 8.78 4.45
N ILE A 89 -17.27 9.18 5.25
CA ILE A 89 -17.42 8.71 6.64
C ILE A 89 -17.85 7.24 6.63
N ALA A 90 -18.89 6.90 5.86
CA ALA A 90 -19.41 5.54 5.74
C ALA A 90 -18.39 4.52 5.21
N LYS A 91 -17.42 4.96 4.37
CA LYS A 91 -16.35 4.11 3.86
C LYS A 91 -15.25 3.78 4.90
N SER A 92 -15.21 4.47 6.03
CA SER A 92 -14.20 4.22 7.06
C SER A 92 -14.56 2.98 7.87
N LYS A 93 -13.94 1.86 7.57
CA LYS A 93 -14.14 0.59 8.30
C LYS A 93 -13.74 0.65 9.79
N SER A 94 -12.79 1.52 10.14
CA SER A 94 -12.27 1.67 11.51
C SER A 94 -12.96 2.79 12.30
N GLY A 95 -13.81 3.59 11.66
CA GLY A 95 -14.37 4.81 12.24
C GLY A 95 -13.36 5.95 12.45
N ASN A 96 -12.07 5.72 12.19
CA ASN A 96 -11.03 6.74 12.33
C ASN A 96 -11.00 7.68 11.14
N HIS A 97 -10.88 8.99 11.41
CA HIS A 97 -10.80 10.00 10.38
C HIS A 97 -9.52 10.82 10.50
N PHE A 98 -8.88 11.09 9.37
CA PHE A 98 -7.61 11.82 9.28
C PHE A 98 -7.73 12.97 8.30
N CYS A 99 -7.15 14.12 8.64
CA CYS A 99 -7.20 15.33 7.80
C CYS A 99 -6.31 15.21 6.55
N ASN A 100 -5.29 14.34 6.59
CA ASN A 100 -4.39 14.05 5.46
C ASN A 100 -3.72 12.68 5.61
N HIS A 101 -3.02 12.25 4.55
CA HIS A 101 -2.31 10.95 4.52
C HIS A 101 -1.17 10.85 5.54
N SER A 102 -0.49 11.97 5.85
CA SER A 102 0.59 11.99 6.85
C SER A 102 0.05 11.68 8.25
N CYS A 103 -1.09 12.27 8.63
CA CYS A 103 -1.75 11.97 9.90
C CYS A 103 -2.22 10.51 9.96
N ALA A 104 -2.79 9.98 8.87
CA ALA A 104 -3.18 8.59 8.80
C ALA A 104 -1.97 7.65 8.95
N ALA A 105 -0.85 7.94 8.27
CA ALA A 105 0.37 7.14 8.36
C ALA A 105 0.98 7.16 9.78
N LYS A 106 1.08 8.34 10.41
CA LYS A 106 1.58 8.47 11.79
C LYS A 106 0.74 7.68 12.77
N TRP A 107 -0.59 7.84 12.70
CA TRP A 107 -1.51 7.10 13.56
C TRP A 107 -1.38 5.58 13.38
N ASN A 108 -1.46 5.12 12.12
CA ASN A 108 -1.36 3.69 11.82
C ASN A 108 -0.01 3.10 12.28
N ASN A 109 1.09 3.84 12.14
CA ASN A 109 2.40 3.38 12.60
C ASN A 109 2.48 3.30 14.13
N ALA A 110 1.88 4.26 14.84
CA ALA A 110 1.86 4.27 16.32
C ALA A 110 0.93 3.19 16.91
N HIS A 111 -0.15 2.83 16.19
CA HIS A 111 -1.17 1.88 16.66
C HIS A 111 -1.11 0.52 15.96
N LYS A 112 0.01 0.19 15.31
CA LYS A 112 0.23 -1.16 14.78
C LYS A 112 0.28 -2.15 15.93
N LYS A 113 -0.69 -3.05 16.01
CA LYS A 113 -0.74 -4.13 17.02
C LYS A 113 0.27 -5.24 16.74
N HIS A 114 0.76 -5.33 15.51
CA HIS A 114 1.73 -6.35 15.08
C HIS A 114 2.86 -5.66 14.33
N GLY A 115 4.05 -6.19 14.50
CA GLY A 115 5.25 -5.77 13.81
C GLY A 115 5.12 -5.81 12.28
N THR A 116 6.20 -5.59 11.62
CA THR A 116 6.33 -5.56 10.17
C THR A 116 5.62 -6.71 9.48
N ARG A 117 5.13 -6.46 8.26
CA ARG A 117 4.62 -7.53 7.38
C ARG A 117 5.70 -8.58 7.21
N ARG A 118 5.51 -9.72 7.83
CA ARG A 118 6.33 -10.90 7.57
C ARG A 118 6.28 -11.25 6.09
N SER A 119 7.42 -11.53 5.50
CA SER A 119 7.51 -11.95 4.11
C SER A 119 6.80 -13.30 3.91
N LYS A 120 6.42 -13.61 2.67
CA LYS A 120 5.88 -14.93 2.36
C LYS A 120 6.91 -16.05 2.56
N LEU A 121 8.18 -15.72 2.36
CA LEU A 121 9.28 -16.65 2.58
C LEU A 121 9.42 -17.00 4.06
N GLU A 122 9.43 -16.01 4.95
CA GLU A 122 9.48 -16.24 6.41
C GLU A 122 8.36 -17.15 6.90
N LYS A 123 7.11 -16.88 6.47
CA LYS A 123 5.95 -17.71 6.84
C LYS A 123 6.06 -19.14 6.34
N TRP A 124 6.49 -19.30 5.10
CA TRP A 124 6.67 -20.61 4.49
C TRP A 124 7.81 -21.38 5.18
N LEU A 125 8.94 -20.73 5.49
CA LEU A 125 10.03 -21.38 6.24
C LEU A 125 9.56 -21.79 7.65
N GLU A 126 8.77 -20.96 8.34
CA GLU A 126 8.17 -21.32 9.63
C GLU A 126 7.34 -22.59 9.52
N GLU A 127 6.45 -22.66 8.53
CA GLU A 127 5.62 -23.84 8.29
C GLU A 127 6.48 -25.09 8.02
N GLN A 128 7.50 -24.98 7.16
CA GLN A 128 8.37 -26.11 6.82
C GLN A 128 9.23 -26.55 8.00
N LEU A 129 9.89 -25.63 8.70
CA LEU A 129 10.76 -25.95 9.81
C LEU A 129 10.01 -26.54 11.02
N THR A 130 8.78 -26.07 11.27
CA THR A 130 7.92 -26.64 12.31
C THR A 130 7.56 -28.10 12.03
N VAL A 131 7.32 -28.43 10.75
CA VAL A 131 7.02 -29.82 10.34
C VAL A 131 8.28 -30.71 10.38
N LEU A 132 9.43 -30.18 9.96
CA LEU A 132 10.67 -30.95 9.86
C LEU A 132 11.35 -31.20 11.22
N TYR A 133 11.16 -30.29 12.16
CA TYR A 133 11.78 -30.34 13.48
C TYR A 133 10.73 -30.20 14.59
N PRO A 134 9.80 -31.16 14.75
CA PRO A 134 8.70 -31.03 15.70
C PRO A 134 9.16 -31.03 17.17
N ASP A 135 10.31 -31.61 17.45
CA ASP A 135 10.86 -31.70 18.81
C ASP A 135 11.81 -30.51 19.13
N LEU A 136 12.03 -29.62 18.18
CA LEU A 136 12.93 -28.49 18.35
C LEU A 136 12.14 -27.21 18.64
N GLU A 137 12.44 -26.56 19.77
CA GLU A 137 11.85 -25.25 20.04
C GLU A 137 12.44 -24.21 19.06
N ILE A 138 11.59 -23.64 18.21
CA ILE A 138 11.98 -22.61 17.22
C ILE A 138 11.15 -21.36 17.44
N HIS A 139 11.82 -20.25 17.64
CA HIS A 139 11.19 -18.95 17.79
C HIS A 139 11.20 -18.19 16.45
N PHE A 140 10.07 -17.67 16.02
CA PHE A 140 9.94 -16.91 14.78
C PHE A 140 9.55 -15.47 15.07
N ASN A 141 10.33 -14.50 14.55
CA ASN A 141 10.10 -13.06 14.66
C ASN A 141 9.88 -12.58 16.11
N ARG A 142 10.67 -13.09 17.06
CA ARG A 142 10.60 -12.74 18.48
C ARG A 142 11.78 -11.85 18.89
N LYS A 143 11.57 -11.08 19.97
CA LYS A 143 12.56 -10.11 20.49
C LYS A 143 13.19 -10.52 21.81
N ASP A 144 12.74 -11.63 22.36
CA ASP A 144 13.10 -12.10 23.69
C ASP A 144 14.60 -12.44 23.84
N ALA A 145 15.21 -12.93 22.77
CA ALA A 145 16.63 -13.32 22.81
C ALA A 145 17.61 -12.15 22.94
N ILE A 146 17.44 -11.07 22.15
CA ILE A 146 18.42 -9.96 22.05
C ILE A 146 17.75 -8.57 22.15
N LEU A 147 16.50 -8.45 22.58
CA LEU A 147 15.68 -7.24 22.57
C LEU A 147 15.47 -6.65 21.17
N SER A 148 15.88 -7.37 20.13
CA SER A 148 15.65 -7.08 18.72
C SER A 148 15.02 -8.30 18.05
N GLU A 149 14.23 -8.08 16.99
CA GLU A 149 13.53 -9.16 16.29
C GLU A 149 14.55 -10.01 15.51
N LEU A 150 14.53 -11.33 15.75
CA LEU A 150 15.22 -12.33 14.95
C LEU A 150 14.20 -13.07 14.11
N ASP A 151 14.49 -13.30 12.83
CA ASP A 151 13.56 -13.97 11.93
C ASP A 151 13.31 -15.41 12.36
N ILE A 152 14.40 -16.13 12.69
CA ILE A 152 14.36 -17.50 13.23
C ILE A 152 15.42 -17.60 14.35
N PHE A 153 15.05 -18.16 15.50
CA PHE A 153 15.98 -18.45 16.59
C PHE A 153 15.68 -19.81 17.20
N ILE A 154 16.74 -20.61 17.39
CA ILE A 154 16.70 -21.95 17.98
C ILE A 154 17.48 -21.92 19.29
N PRO A 155 16.81 -21.78 20.45
CA PRO A 155 17.46 -21.58 21.73
C PRO A 155 18.43 -22.71 22.12
N SER A 156 18.02 -23.95 21.90
CA SER A 156 18.82 -25.15 22.26
C SER A 156 20.14 -25.24 21.50
N LEU A 157 20.21 -24.71 20.29
CA LEU A 157 21.39 -24.66 19.43
C LEU A 157 22.13 -23.33 19.51
N ARG A 158 21.59 -22.33 20.24
CA ARG A 158 22.11 -20.94 20.23
C ARG A 158 22.31 -20.40 18.80
N LEU A 159 21.40 -20.73 17.91
CA LEU A 159 21.50 -20.46 16.48
C LEU A 159 20.35 -19.54 16.04
N ALA A 160 20.70 -18.48 15.34
CA ALA A 160 19.72 -17.56 14.76
C ALA A 160 19.94 -17.40 13.26
N PHE A 161 18.86 -17.12 12.52
CA PHE A 161 18.90 -16.79 11.09
C PHE A 161 18.20 -15.45 10.85
N GLU A 162 18.80 -14.65 9.96
CA GLU A 162 18.23 -13.42 9.39
C GLU A 162 18.12 -13.58 7.88
N LEU A 163 16.96 -13.26 7.33
CA LEU A 163 16.66 -13.37 5.91
C LEU A 163 16.77 -12.00 5.22
N ASN A 164 17.96 -11.69 4.73
CA ASN A 164 18.30 -10.38 4.21
C ASN A 164 17.87 -10.23 2.76
N GLY A 165 16.83 -9.42 2.50
CA GLY A 165 16.39 -9.06 1.16
C GLY A 165 17.25 -7.96 0.53
N ILE A 166 16.90 -7.56 -0.69
CA ILE A 166 17.65 -6.56 -1.49
C ILE A 166 17.90 -5.23 -0.76
N PHE A 167 17.01 -4.82 0.15
CA PHE A 167 17.12 -3.57 0.92
C PHE A 167 18.27 -3.54 1.93
N HIS A 168 18.90 -4.68 2.23
CA HIS A 168 20.09 -4.80 3.07
C HIS A 168 21.37 -4.57 2.28
N TYR A 169 21.32 -4.63 0.94
CA TYR A 169 22.48 -4.58 0.05
C TYR A 169 22.48 -3.40 -0.91
N GLU A 170 21.29 -2.93 -1.33
CA GLU A 170 21.15 -1.89 -2.35
C GLU A 170 20.40 -0.66 -1.84
N PRO A 171 20.81 0.56 -2.21
CA PRO A 171 20.20 1.81 -1.78
C PRO A 171 18.89 2.13 -2.52
N ILE A 172 17.97 1.16 -2.62
CA ILE A 172 16.68 1.30 -3.33
C ILE A 172 15.87 2.51 -2.84
N HIS A 173 16.02 2.84 -1.56
CA HIS A 173 15.33 3.97 -0.92
C HIS A 173 16.29 5.08 -0.47
N GLY A 174 17.46 5.18 -1.10
CA GLY A 174 18.53 6.13 -0.78
C GLY A 174 19.58 5.58 0.19
N GLN A 175 20.80 6.15 0.13
CA GLN A 175 21.97 5.70 0.88
C GLN A 175 21.74 5.77 2.40
N ASP A 176 21.19 6.90 2.91
CA ASP A 176 20.91 7.07 4.36
C ASP A 176 20.05 5.96 4.94
N LYS A 177 19.18 5.36 4.13
CA LYS A 177 18.30 4.28 4.56
C LYS A 177 19.03 2.94 4.56
N LEU A 178 19.85 2.69 3.56
CA LEU A 178 20.72 1.52 3.51
C LEU A 178 21.68 1.51 4.72
N ASP A 179 22.33 2.63 5.00
CA ASP A 179 23.26 2.78 6.13
C ASP A 179 22.57 2.47 7.47
N LYS A 180 21.32 2.92 7.65
CA LYS A 180 20.53 2.59 8.85
C LYS A 180 20.19 1.12 8.96
N VAL A 181 19.88 0.46 7.85
CA VAL A 181 19.60 -0.98 7.82
C VAL A 181 20.85 -1.75 8.19
N GLN A 182 21.98 -1.48 7.53
CA GLN A 182 23.25 -2.14 7.79
C GLN A 182 23.77 -1.91 9.22
N HIS A 183 23.57 -0.69 9.75
CA HIS A 183 23.89 -0.40 11.15
C HIS A 183 23.04 -1.23 12.12
N ASN A 184 21.75 -1.42 11.84
CA ASN A 184 20.88 -2.27 12.65
C ASN A 184 21.28 -3.75 12.56
N ASP A 185 21.65 -4.24 11.37
CA ASP A 185 22.11 -5.62 11.19
C ASP A 185 23.40 -5.87 11.98
N HIS A 186 24.34 -4.92 11.93
CA HIS A 186 25.56 -4.99 12.72
C HIS A 186 25.28 -5.00 14.23
N ARG A 187 24.35 -4.16 14.72
CA ARG A 187 23.93 -4.16 16.13
C ARG A 187 23.31 -5.49 16.56
N LYS A 188 22.47 -6.10 15.71
CA LYS A 188 21.91 -7.43 15.97
C LYS A 188 23.00 -8.48 16.08
N MET A 189 23.95 -8.47 15.15
CA MET A 189 25.09 -9.40 15.15
C MET A 189 25.88 -9.29 16.44
N LEU A 190 26.24 -8.09 16.90
CA LEU A 190 26.93 -7.87 18.16
C LEU A 190 26.12 -8.36 19.37
N ALA A 191 24.82 -8.04 19.42
CA ALA A 191 23.93 -8.46 20.48
C ALA A 191 23.75 -10.00 20.55
N CYS A 192 23.80 -10.69 19.42
CA CYS A 192 23.84 -12.15 19.35
C CYS A 192 25.16 -12.67 19.90
N ALA A 193 26.32 -12.12 19.46
CA ALA A 193 27.63 -12.52 19.89
C ALA A 193 27.83 -12.35 21.43
N GLU A 194 27.33 -11.25 22.01
CA GLU A 194 27.34 -11.00 23.46
C GLU A 194 26.57 -12.06 24.27
N ARG A 195 25.72 -12.85 23.64
CA ARG A 195 24.88 -13.91 24.25
C ARG A 195 25.27 -15.31 23.78
N ASP A 196 26.41 -15.45 23.15
CA ASP A 196 26.86 -16.69 22.52
C ASP A 196 25.85 -17.28 21.56
N ILE A 197 25.10 -16.43 20.82
CA ILE A 197 24.19 -16.82 19.75
C ILE A 197 24.93 -16.65 18.43
N GLU A 198 25.05 -17.73 17.68
CA GLU A 198 25.54 -17.66 16.31
C GLU A 198 24.44 -17.13 15.40
N MET A 199 24.69 -16.03 14.70
CA MET A 199 23.76 -15.43 13.77
C MET A 199 24.20 -15.70 12.33
N CYS A 200 23.38 -16.43 11.57
CA CYS A 200 23.57 -16.72 10.17
C CYS A 200 22.69 -15.81 9.29
N SER A 201 23.30 -14.96 8.48
CA SER A 201 22.57 -14.13 7.51
C SER A 201 22.42 -14.88 6.19
N ILE A 202 21.19 -15.05 5.74
CA ILE A 202 20.85 -15.69 4.47
C ILE A 202 20.47 -14.61 3.47
N ASP A 203 21.25 -14.47 2.39
CA ASP A 203 20.97 -13.53 1.31
C ASP A 203 19.78 -13.99 0.47
N THR A 204 18.70 -13.23 0.56
CA THR A 204 17.48 -13.43 -0.23
C THR A 204 17.25 -12.33 -1.25
N SER A 205 18.28 -11.50 -1.57
CA SER A 205 18.16 -10.33 -2.46
C SER A 205 17.69 -10.68 -3.87
N SER A 206 18.08 -11.85 -4.37
CA SER A 206 17.65 -12.37 -5.67
C SER A 206 16.20 -12.86 -5.71
N PHE A 207 15.53 -12.99 -4.53
CA PHE A 207 14.20 -13.56 -4.39
C PHE A 207 13.11 -12.48 -4.51
N LYS A 208 12.76 -12.09 -5.74
CA LYS A 208 11.81 -10.98 -5.99
C LYS A 208 10.35 -11.34 -5.72
N TYR A 209 9.95 -12.57 -6.06
CA TYR A 209 8.56 -13.04 -5.92
C TYR A 209 8.55 -14.43 -5.31
N PHE A 210 7.63 -14.68 -4.38
CA PHE A 210 7.50 -15.97 -3.75
C PHE A 210 7.10 -17.03 -4.79
N LYS A 211 7.96 -18.04 -4.93
CA LYS A 211 7.73 -19.29 -5.64
C LYS A 211 8.34 -20.40 -4.80
N GLU A 212 7.56 -21.40 -4.46
CA GLU A 212 7.96 -22.48 -3.55
C GLU A 212 9.22 -23.21 -4.03
N GLN A 213 9.29 -23.54 -5.32
CA GLN A 213 10.48 -24.16 -5.90
C GLN A 213 11.77 -23.34 -5.70
N GLN A 214 11.66 -22.02 -5.73
CA GLN A 214 12.80 -21.14 -5.50
C GLN A 214 13.06 -20.90 -3.98
N ALA A 215 12.03 -21.01 -3.14
CA ALA A 215 12.15 -20.91 -1.69
C ALA A 215 12.86 -22.13 -1.09
N THR A 216 12.73 -23.31 -1.70
CA THR A 216 13.33 -24.56 -1.26
C THR A 216 14.86 -24.46 -1.05
N LYS A 217 15.57 -23.65 -1.86
CA LYS A 217 17.00 -23.43 -1.67
C LYS A 217 17.34 -22.84 -0.29
N PHE A 218 16.52 -21.93 0.22
CA PHE A 218 16.72 -21.31 1.52
C PHE A 218 16.40 -22.27 2.66
N LEU A 219 15.41 -23.14 2.46
CA LEU A 219 15.11 -24.23 3.39
C LEU A 219 16.29 -25.20 3.48
N ILE A 220 16.86 -25.63 2.36
CA ILE A 220 18.02 -26.51 2.32
C ILE A 220 19.21 -25.89 3.08
N ILE A 221 19.51 -24.61 2.81
CA ILE A 221 20.60 -23.90 3.52
C ILE A 221 20.34 -23.91 5.04
N THR A 222 19.12 -23.61 5.46
CA THR A 222 18.75 -23.60 6.88
C THR A 222 18.86 -25.01 7.49
N GLN A 223 18.41 -26.05 6.79
CA GLN A 223 18.49 -27.44 7.23
C GLN A 223 19.96 -27.92 7.35
N ASP A 224 20.81 -27.59 6.39
CA ASP A 224 22.23 -27.97 6.41
C ASP A 224 22.93 -27.38 7.63
N ILE A 225 22.65 -26.10 7.95
CA ILE A 225 23.22 -25.44 9.13
C ILE A 225 22.68 -26.06 10.43
N ILE A 226 21.35 -26.29 10.54
CA ILE A 226 20.74 -26.93 11.71
C ILE A 226 21.32 -28.34 11.87
N GLY A 227 21.37 -29.13 10.80
CA GLY A 227 21.87 -30.49 10.81
C GLY A 227 23.34 -30.57 11.26
N SER A 228 24.20 -29.64 10.81
CA SER A 228 25.60 -29.58 11.25
C SER A 228 25.73 -29.30 12.76
N ARG A 229 24.83 -28.53 13.37
CA ARG A 229 24.81 -28.25 14.80
C ARG A 229 24.26 -29.42 15.63
N LEU A 230 23.23 -30.11 15.11
CA LEU A 230 22.69 -31.31 15.77
C LEU A 230 23.65 -32.49 15.75
N SER A 231 24.53 -32.59 14.72
CA SER A 231 25.52 -33.65 14.58
C SER A 231 26.82 -33.39 15.35
N GLY A 232 27.07 -32.14 15.70
CA GLY A 232 28.30 -31.71 16.42
C GLY A 232 28.13 -31.55 17.94
N SER A 233 26.92 -31.78 18.45
CA SER A 233 26.57 -31.79 19.87
C SER A 233 26.56 -33.21 20.38
#